data_2bc56ff32a8cf14edba4b48e021b6c8e
#
_entry.id   2bc56ff32a8cf14edba4b48e021b6c8e
#
_cell.length_a   1.000
_cell.length_b   1.000
_cell.length_c   1.000
_cell.angle_alpha   90.00
_cell.angle_beta   90.00
_cell.angle_gamma   90.00
#
_symmetry.space_group_name_H-M   'P 1'
#
loop_
_entity.id
_entity.type
_entity.pdbx_description
1 polymer ?
#
loop_
_entity_poly.entity_id
_entity_poly.type
_entity_poly.pdbx_seq_one_letter_code
_entity_poly.pdbx_strand_id
1 'polypeptide(L)'
;MNKTIVMFDMDGTLTEPRKAFDYSLLGDSLYGLTNAGVHVGIITGSDEDYLREQMGEFLLKSSSRYKTHLMPCNGTKYFRPPNFANEEHKLISEVSMKKALGTENYRKLIEELILSQVHMSTYGIPLTGHFINCRGSLINWCPIGRNADDEERALFKTLDKAEGVREKVIDELKAMLEQKGLLRKLTIKFGGDTSFDIYPKGWDKTYGLRHFQGWDVWFVGDRCGVGGNDYELYEACLGQSYVSSGPEHTKEIIECVIKNLRGAK
;
A
#
# COMPACT_ATOMS: atom_id res chain seq x y z
N MET A 1 -7.35 16.69 24.36
CA MET A 1 -6.19 16.00 23.74
C MET A 1 -6.58 15.60 22.32
N ASN A 2 -5.70 15.82 21.34
CA ASN A 2 -5.93 15.33 20.00
C ASN A 2 -5.97 13.80 20.00
N LYS A 3 -6.78 13.22 19.12
CA LYS A 3 -6.75 11.76 18.92
C LYS A 3 -5.43 11.39 18.26
N THR A 4 -4.85 10.28 18.63
CA THR A 4 -3.60 9.74 18.06
C THR A 4 -3.90 8.49 17.23
N ILE A 5 -3.27 8.39 16.06
CA ILE A 5 -3.30 7.19 15.22
C ILE A 5 -1.88 6.80 14.84
N VAL A 6 -1.58 5.50 14.88
CA VAL A 6 -0.37 4.93 14.26
C VAL A 6 -0.81 4.22 12.99
N MET A 7 -0.35 4.72 11.85
CA MET A 7 -0.57 4.11 10.54
C MET A 7 0.56 3.13 10.24
N PHE A 8 0.21 1.94 9.82
CA PHE A 8 1.15 0.90 9.41
C PHE A 8 0.97 0.57 7.94
N ASP A 9 2.06 0.45 7.19
CA ASP A 9 2.03 -0.36 5.99
C ASP A 9 1.72 -1.82 6.33
N MET A 10 1.34 -2.62 5.35
CA MET A 10 0.94 -4.00 5.56
C MET A 10 2.07 -4.98 5.22
N ASP A 11 2.39 -5.13 3.93
CA ASP A 11 3.36 -6.11 3.45
C ASP A 11 4.80 -5.68 3.79
N GLY A 12 5.55 -6.48 4.53
CA GLY A 12 6.90 -6.12 5.01
C GLY A 12 6.91 -5.30 6.30
N THR A 13 5.73 -4.99 6.85
CA THR A 13 5.58 -4.22 8.10
C THR A 13 4.72 -4.96 9.11
N LEU A 14 3.41 -5.10 8.89
CA LEU A 14 2.52 -5.89 9.75
C LEU A 14 2.50 -7.37 9.39
N THR A 15 2.75 -7.69 8.14
CA THR A 15 2.80 -9.06 7.62
C THR A 15 4.11 -9.27 6.88
N GLU A 16 4.57 -10.51 6.83
CA GLU A 16 5.52 -10.91 5.80
C GLU A 16 4.86 -10.72 4.43
N PRO A 17 5.61 -10.34 3.38
CA PRO A 17 5.03 -10.14 2.07
C PRO A 17 4.23 -11.36 1.59
N ARG A 18 2.95 -11.14 1.25
CA ARG A 18 2.02 -12.17 0.74
C ARG A 18 1.67 -13.26 1.75
N LYS A 19 1.87 -13.03 3.04
CA LYS A 19 1.48 -13.95 4.11
C LYS A 19 0.43 -13.31 5.00
N ALA A 20 -0.42 -14.16 5.56
CA ALA A 20 -1.42 -13.74 6.53
C ALA A 20 -0.75 -13.16 7.79
N PHE A 21 -1.46 -12.26 8.45
CA PHE A 21 -1.05 -11.65 9.71
C PHE A 21 -0.80 -12.71 10.79
N ASP A 22 0.37 -12.67 11.41
CA ASP A 22 0.68 -13.52 12.54
C ASP A 22 0.16 -12.88 13.85
N TYR A 23 -0.98 -13.38 14.29
CA TYR A 23 -1.62 -12.90 15.52
C TYR A 23 -0.78 -13.19 16.76
N SER A 24 -0.02 -14.29 16.77
CA SER A 24 0.85 -14.66 17.91
C SER A 24 2.02 -13.71 18.08
N LEU A 25 2.49 -13.12 16.99
CA LEU A 25 3.61 -12.18 16.98
C LEU A 25 3.18 -10.76 17.38
N LEU A 26 2.14 -10.21 16.73
CA LEU A 26 1.79 -8.78 16.81
C LEU A 26 0.46 -8.48 17.52
N GLY A 27 -0.38 -9.49 17.76
CA GLY A 27 -1.72 -9.30 18.32
C GLY A 27 -1.70 -8.52 19.65
N ASP A 28 -0.85 -8.93 20.59
CA ASP A 28 -0.72 -8.28 21.90
C ASP A 28 -0.15 -6.87 21.81
N SER A 29 0.78 -6.62 20.89
CA SER A 29 1.38 -5.30 20.70
C SER A 29 0.36 -4.30 20.16
N LEU A 30 -0.43 -4.68 19.13
CA LEU A 30 -1.53 -3.86 18.62
C LEU A 30 -2.63 -3.66 19.66
N TYR A 31 -2.92 -4.67 20.49
CA TYR A 31 -3.83 -4.51 21.63
C TYR A 31 -3.29 -3.51 22.64
N GLY A 32 -2.00 -3.54 22.93
CA GLY A 32 -1.33 -2.57 23.81
C GLY A 32 -1.51 -1.13 23.34
N LEU A 33 -1.34 -0.86 22.02
CA LEU A 33 -1.60 0.44 21.42
C LEU A 33 -3.06 0.88 21.61
N THR A 34 -4.00 0.02 21.24
CA THR A 34 -5.43 0.38 21.28
C THR A 34 -5.96 0.51 22.70
N ASN A 35 -5.42 -0.25 23.66
CA ASN A 35 -5.70 -0.12 25.08
C ASN A 35 -5.13 1.18 25.68
N ALA A 36 -4.03 1.70 25.14
CA ALA A 36 -3.49 3.02 25.49
C ALA A 36 -4.30 4.20 24.93
N GLY A 37 -5.40 3.94 24.22
CA GLY A 37 -6.26 4.97 23.62
C GLY A 37 -5.87 5.38 22.22
N VAL A 38 -4.85 4.75 21.63
CA VAL A 38 -4.35 5.02 20.27
C VAL A 38 -5.16 4.27 19.24
N HIS A 39 -5.42 4.88 18.09
CA HIS A 39 -6.03 4.20 16.94
C HIS A 39 -4.94 3.56 16.08
N VAL A 40 -5.30 2.49 15.38
CA VAL A 40 -4.46 1.80 14.40
C VAL A 40 -4.98 2.11 13.01
N GLY A 41 -4.12 2.45 12.07
CA GLY A 41 -4.43 2.58 10.65
C GLY A 41 -3.67 1.52 9.86
N ILE A 42 -4.33 0.76 9.00
CA ILE A 42 -3.67 -0.14 8.05
C ILE A 42 -3.77 0.50 6.68
N ILE A 43 -2.63 0.95 6.14
CA ILE A 43 -2.56 1.64 4.86
C ILE A 43 -1.68 0.87 3.87
N THR A 44 -2.24 0.48 2.74
CA THR A 44 -1.55 -0.35 1.74
C THR A 44 -1.89 0.07 0.31
N GLY A 45 -0.97 -0.15 -0.64
CA GLY A 45 -1.24 -0.04 -2.07
C GLY A 45 -2.16 -1.16 -2.60
N SER A 46 -2.33 -2.24 -1.83
CA SER A 46 -3.20 -3.36 -2.19
C SER A 46 -4.69 -2.99 -2.09
N ASP A 47 -5.54 -3.76 -2.77
CA ASP A 47 -7.00 -3.59 -2.71
C ASP A 47 -7.59 -4.11 -1.39
N GLU A 48 -8.90 -3.89 -1.22
CA GLU A 48 -9.62 -4.28 -0.02
C GLU A 48 -9.63 -5.79 0.19
N ASP A 49 -9.83 -6.57 -0.87
CA ASP A 49 -9.95 -8.02 -0.79
C ASP A 49 -8.65 -8.63 -0.27
N TYR A 50 -7.52 -8.18 -0.82
CA TYR A 50 -6.21 -8.60 -0.35
C TYR A 50 -5.92 -8.17 1.09
N LEU A 51 -6.26 -6.94 1.47
CA LEU A 51 -6.11 -6.48 2.86
C LEU A 51 -6.94 -7.34 3.82
N ARG A 52 -8.21 -7.62 3.47
CA ARG A 52 -9.08 -8.46 4.29
C ARG A 52 -8.63 -9.91 4.36
N GLU A 53 -8.08 -10.45 3.29
CA GLU A 53 -7.47 -11.78 3.26
C GLU A 53 -6.29 -11.88 4.23
N GLN A 54 -5.34 -10.95 4.12
CA GLN A 54 -4.12 -10.99 4.94
C GLN A 54 -4.38 -10.67 6.41
N MET A 55 -5.25 -9.70 6.72
CA MET A 55 -5.55 -9.25 8.07
C MET A 55 -6.77 -9.93 8.69
N GLY A 56 -7.39 -10.90 7.99
CA GLY A 56 -8.70 -11.46 8.35
C GLY A 56 -8.79 -11.97 9.78
N GLU A 57 -7.80 -12.70 10.26
CA GLU A 57 -7.79 -13.21 11.63
C GLU A 57 -7.78 -12.07 12.66
N PHE A 58 -6.94 -11.06 12.45
CA PHE A 58 -6.88 -9.87 13.32
C PHE A 58 -8.22 -9.11 13.32
N LEU A 59 -8.80 -8.89 12.13
CA LEU A 59 -10.05 -8.14 12.00
C LEU A 59 -11.27 -8.87 12.60
N LEU A 60 -11.23 -10.19 12.67
CA LEU A 60 -12.31 -11.00 13.23
C LEU A 60 -12.17 -11.23 14.75
N LYS A 61 -10.96 -11.51 15.23
CA LYS A 61 -10.72 -11.98 16.59
C LYS A 61 -10.26 -10.89 17.56
N SER A 62 -9.56 -9.85 17.08
CA SER A 62 -8.99 -8.84 17.95
C SER A 62 -10.01 -7.79 18.40
N SER A 63 -10.02 -7.46 19.69
CA SER A 63 -10.74 -6.29 20.19
C SER A 63 -10.18 -4.96 19.67
N SER A 64 -8.93 -4.96 19.21
CA SER A 64 -8.30 -3.79 18.56
C SER A 64 -9.02 -3.36 17.28
N ARG A 65 -9.82 -4.26 16.66
CA ARG A 65 -10.65 -3.94 15.48
C ARG A 65 -11.54 -2.71 15.66
N TYR A 66 -11.99 -2.43 16.90
CA TYR A 66 -12.84 -1.28 17.23
C TYR A 66 -12.11 0.07 17.19
N LYS A 67 -10.80 0.06 17.03
CA LYS A 67 -9.96 1.25 16.84
C LYS A 67 -9.08 1.14 15.59
N THR A 68 -9.30 0.13 14.75
CA THR A 68 -8.51 -0.10 13.52
C THR A 68 -9.24 0.45 12.30
N HIS A 69 -8.59 1.35 11.60
CA HIS A 69 -9.03 1.95 10.33
C HIS A 69 -8.37 1.23 9.17
N LEU A 70 -9.11 0.97 8.08
CA LEU A 70 -8.56 0.31 6.89
C LEU A 70 -8.48 1.30 5.73
N MET A 71 -7.32 1.35 5.10
CA MET A 71 -6.99 2.30 4.04
C MET A 71 -6.31 1.57 2.86
N PRO A 72 -7.04 0.67 2.15
CA PRO A 72 -6.53 0.07 0.93
C PRO A 72 -6.36 1.11 -0.19
N CYS A 73 -5.66 0.74 -1.24
CA CYS A 73 -5.37 1.58 -2.39
C CYS A 73 -4.78 2.94 -2.01
N ASN A 74 -3.75 2.95 -1.15
CA ASN A 74 -3.08 4.17 -0.65
C ASN A 74 -4.01 5.10 0.17
N GLY A 75 -5.06 4.59 0.80
CA GLY A 75 -6.02 5.39 1.55
C GLY A 75 -7.06 6.11 0.70
N THR A 76 -7.07 5.91 -0.61
CA THR A 76 -8.09 6.43 -1.53
C THR A 76 -9.43 5.71 -1.36
N LYS A 77 -9.43 4.58 -0.68
CA LYS A 77 -10.59 3.89 -0.13
C LYS A 77 -10.41 3.82 1.38
N TYR A 78 -11.43 4.23 2.15
CA TYR A 78 -11.32 4.35 3.59
C TYR A 78 -12.51 3.72 4.30
N PHE A 79 -12.22 2.86 5.28
CA PHE A 79 -13.19 2.23 6.16
C PHE A 79 -12.94 2.65 7.60
N ARG A 80 -13.98 3.12 8.28
CA ARG A 80 -13.93 3.33 9.72
C ARG A 80 -14.06 2.00 10.48
N PRO A 81 -13.53 1.93 11.71
CA PRO A 81 -13.75 0.77 12.57
C PRO A 81 -15.24 0.56 12.90
N PRO A 82 -15.63 -0.68 13.27
CA PRO A 82 -16.96 -0.97 13.81
C PRO A 82 -17.14 -0.31 15.18
N ASN A 83 -18.39 0.01 15.54
CA ASN A 83 -18.73 0.57 16.86
C ASN A 83 -19.10 -0.55 17.86
N PHE A 84 -19.56 -1.71 17.37
CA PHE A 84 -20.02 -2.83 18.20
C PHE A 84 -19.76 -4.19 17.53
N ALA A 85 -19.93 -5.27 18.29
CA ALA A 85 -19.49 -6.62 17.93
C ALA A 85 -20.01 -7.14 16.58
N ASN A 86 -21.25 -6.83 16.24
CA ASN A 86 -21.90 -7.33 15.03
C ASN A 86 -21.78 -6.37 13.83
N GLU A 87 -21.03 -5.28 13.97
CA GLU A 87 -20.76 -4.35 12.89
C GLU A 87 -19.44 -4.71 12.21
N GLU A 88 -19.40 -4.58 10.91
CA GLU A 88 -18.16 -4.65 10.13
C GLU A 88 -17.55 -3.26 9.93
N HIS A 89 -16.33 -3.22 9.41
CA HIS A 89 -15.70 -1.98 8.96
C HIS A 89 -16.56 -1.33 7.89
N LYS A 90 -16.94 -0.07 8.09
CA LYS A 90 -17.86 0.66 7.22
C LYS A 90 -17.11 1.54 6.24
N LEU A 91 -17.39 1.34 4.95
CA LEU A 91 -16.89 2.23 3.89
C LEU A 91 -17.41 3.66 4.11
N ILE A 92 -16.50 4.62 4.18
CA ILE A 92 -16.78 6.05 4.37
C ILE A 92 -16.50 6.83 3.08
N SER A 93 -15.41 6.53 2.39
CA SER A 93 -15.06 7.19 1.15
C SER A 93 -14.32 6.27 0.20
N GLU A 94 -14.54 6.50 -1.09
CA GLU A 94 -13.85 5.84 -2.19
C GLU A 94 -13.79 6.80 -3.37
N VAL A 95 -12.64 6.85 -4.04
CA VAL A 95 -12.44 7.63 -5.25
C VAL A 95 -12.11 6.74 -6.44
N SER A 96 -12.45 7.20 -7.63
CA SER A 96 -12.25 6.44 -8.86
C SER A 96 -11.27 7.15 -9.79
N MET A 97 -10.18 6.46 -10.13
CA MET A 97 -9.20 6.92 -11.11
C MET A 97 -9.84 7.21 -12.48
N LYS A 98 -10.77 6.34 -12.92
CA LYS A 98 -11.50 6.54 -14.17
C LYS A 98 -12.32 7.83 -14.17
N LYS A 99 -12.98 8.15 -13.04
CA LYS A 99 -13.71 9.42 -12.89
C LYS A 99 -12.76 10.62 -12.86
N ALA A 100 -11.63 10.50 -12.14
CA ALA A 100 -10.65 11.58 -12.00
C ALA A 100 -9.95 11.92 -13.33
N LEU A 101 -9.57 10.92 -14.11
CA LEU A 101 -8.90 11.11 -15.40
C LEU A 101 -9.87 11.41 -16.55
N GLY A 102 -11.13 10.99 -16.44
CA GLY A 102 -12.10 10.92 -17.52
C GLY A 102 -11.92 9.66 -18.38
N THR A 103 -13.03 9.21 -18.98
CA THR A 103 -13.08 7.91 -19.70
C THR A 103 -12.04 7.81 -20.81
N GLU A 104 -11.84 8.89 -21.58
CA GLU A 104 -10.89 8.88 -22.70
C GLU A 104 -9.43 8.75 -22.23
N ASN A 105 -9.01 9.56 -21.24
CA ASN A 105 -7.65 9.48 -20.71
C ASN A 105 -7.38 8.14 -20.04
N TYR A 106 -8.37 7.60 -19.31
CA TYR A 106 -8.26 6.28 -18.70
C TYR A 106 -8.10 5.19 -19.78
N ARG A 107 -8.87 5.26 -20.87
CA ARG A 107 -8.74 4.34 -22.00
C ARG A 107 -7.34 4.41 -22.63
N LYS A 108 -6.84 5.61 -22.89
CA LYS A 108 -5.48 5.83 -23.43
C LYS A 108 -4.40 5.22 -22.52
N LEU A 109 -4.55 5.37 -21.20
CA LEU A 109 -3.62 4.74 -20.26
C LEU A 109 -3.65 3.21 -20.37
N ILE A 110 -4.83 2.60 -20.40
CA ILE A 110 -4.95 1.14 -20.56
C ILE A 110 -4.34 0.67 -21.90
N GLU A 111 -4.55 1.41 -22.98
CA GLU A 111 -3.94 1.12 -24.30
C GLU A 111 -2.41 1.09 -24.20
N GLU A 112 -1.78 2.09 -23.56
CA GLU A 112 -0.33 2.11 -23.37
C GLU A 112 0.17 0.95 -22.50
N LEU A 113 -0.56 0.58 -21.45
CA LEU A 113 -0.19 -0.57 -20.61
C LEU A 113 -0.27 -1.90 -21.39
N ILE A 114 -1.24 -2.04 -22.29
CA ILE A 114 -1.35 -3.22 -23.15
C ILE A 114 -0.16 -3.27 -24.12
N LEU A 115 0.20 -2.15 -24.74
CA LEU A 115 1.36 -2.06 -25.64
C LEU A 115 2.66 -2.35 -24.89
N SER A 116 2.83 -1.78 -23.71
CA SER A 116 3.98 -2.05 -22.84
C SER A 116 4.03 -3.53 -22.40
N GLN A 117 2.89 -4.17 -22.15
CA GLN A 117 2.83 -5.59 -21.84
C GLN A 117 3.30 -6.47 -23.01
N VAL A 118 2.92 -6.12 -24.24
CA VAL A 118 3.43 -6.80 -25.43
C VAL A 118 4.94 -6.64 -25.55
N HIS A 119 5.47 -5.43 -25.32
CA HIS A 119 6.90 -5.19 -25.33
C HIS A 119 7.61 -6.00 -24.22
N MET A 120 7.08 -5.98 -22.98
CA MET A 120 7.63 -6.77 -21.88
C MET A 120 7.74 -8.27 -22.18
N SER A 121 6.83 -8.84 -22.99
CA SER A 121 6.90 -10.25 -23.36
C SER A 121 8.13 -10.63 -24.19
N THR A 122 8.82 -9.65 -24.79
CA THR A 122 10.04 -9.88 -25.58
C THR A 122 11.30 -10.08 -24.74
N TYR A 123 11.25 -9.74 -23.43
CA TYR A 123 12.39 -9.90 -22.51
C TYR A 123 12.58 -11.35 -21.97
N GLY A 124 11.79 -12.31 -22.43
CA GLY A 124 11.89 -13.70 -21.95
C GLY A 124 11.45 -13.89 -20.49
N ILE A 125 10.64 -12.99 -19.97
CA ILE A 125 10.08 -13.04 -18.62
C ILE A 125 8.97 -14.09 -18.51
N PRO A 126 8.65 -14.62 -17.32
CA PRO A 126 7.45 -15.42 -17.10
C PRO A 126 6.18 -14.69 -17.55
N LEU A 127 5.19 -15.42 -18.08
CA LEU A 127 3.91 -14.86 -18.50
C LEU A 127 2.78 -15.72 -17.93
N THR A 128 2.21 -15.33 -16.79
CA THR A 128 1.26 -16.16 -16.03
C THR A 128 -0.17 -15.64 -16.02
N GLY A 129 -0.41 -14.50 -16.66
CA GLY A 129 -1.74 -13.88 -16.75
C GLY A 129 -2.07 -12.94 -15.59
N HIS A 130 -3.21 -12.25 -15.69
CA HIS A 130 -3.64 -11.20 -14.77
C HIS A 130 -2.59 -10.09 -14.65
N PHE A 131 -2.20 -9.51 -15.79
CA PHE A 131 -1.13 -8.52 -15.87
C PHE A 131 -1.55 -7.14 -15.37
N ILE A 132 -2.76 -6.67 -15.71
CA ILE A 132 -3.28 -5.34 -15.38
C ILE A 132 -4.43 -5.50 -14.39
N ASN A 133 -4.20 -5.13 -13.13
CA ASN A 133 -5.20 -5.17 -12.07
C ASN A 133 -5.71 -3.76 -11.76
N CYS A 134 -6.96 -3.47 -12.16
CA CYS A 134 -7.62 -2.20 -11.91
C CYS A 134 -8.29 -2.21 -10.53
N ARG A 135 -7.69 -1.53 -9.56
CA ARG A 135 -8.15 -1.46 -8.15
C ARG A 135 -9.07 -0.27 -7.87
N GLY A 136 -9.72 0.27 -8.89
CA GLY A 136 -10.62 1.43 -8.78
C GLY A 136 -9.88 2.78 -8.78
N SER A 137 -9.06 3.06 -7.81
CA SER A 137 -8.30 4.31 -7.66
C SER A 137 -6.85 4.22 -8.13
N LEU A 138 -6.32 3.02 -8.31
CA LEU A 138 -5.00 2.77 -8.88
C LEU A 138 -5.03 1.53 -9.79
N ILE A 139 -4.02 1.43 -10.64
CA ILE A 139 -3.76 0.24 -11.47
C ILE A 139 -2.44 -0.36 -10.99
N ASN A 140 -2.46 -1.65 -10.65
CA ASN A 140 -1.25 -2.43 -10.48
C ASN A 140 -0.98 -3.21 -11.76
N TRP A 141 0.13 -2.89 -12.44
CA TRP A 141 0.59 -3.61 -13.61
C TRP A 141 1.75 -4.52 -13.23
N CYS A 142 1.55 -5.83 -13.34
CA CYS A 142 2.55 -6.86 -13.06
C CYS A 142 2.93 -7.56 -14.38
N PRO A 143 4.04 -7.23 -15.02
CA PRO A 143 4.41 -7.76 -16.34
C PRO A 143 4.53 -9.29 -16.42
N ILE A 144 4.94 -9.94 -15.34
CA ILE A 144 4.99 -11.41 -15.26
C ILE A 144 3.64 -12.04 -14.93
N GLY A 145 2.66 -11.21 -14.51
CA GLY A 145 1.34 -11.66 -14.05
C GLY A 145 1.28 -11.87 -12.54
N ARG A 146 0.10 -11.62 -11.98
CA ARG A 146 -0.13 -11.81 -10.54
C ARG A 146 -0.21 -13.29 -10.12
N ASN A 147 -0.46 -14.17 -11.08
CA ASN A 147 -0.52 -15.62 -10.87
C ASN A 147 0.89 -16.27 -10.76
N ALA A 148 1.96 -15.50 -11.00
CA ALA A 148 3.34 -16.00 -10.90
C ALA A 148 3.62 -16.56 -9.49
N ASP A 149 4.18 -17.76 -9.45
CA ASP A 149 4.63 -18.41 -8.22
C ASP A 149 5.97 -17.82 -7.71
N ASP A 150 6.49 -18.36 -6.63
CA ASP A 150 7.69 -17.81 -6.01
C ASP A 150 8.95 -18.07 -6.85
N GLU A 151 9.02 -19.15 -7.63
CA GLU A 151 10.14 -19.45 -8.53
C GLU A 151 10.15 -18.47 -9.72
N GLU A 152 9.01 -18.25 -10.35
CA GLU A 152 8.83 -17.29 -11.44
C GLU A 152 9.15 -15.84 -11.00
N ARG A 153 8.75 -15.47 -9.80
CA ARG A 153 9.07 -14.18 -9.20
C ARG A 153 10.56 -14.04 -8.90
N ALA A 154 11.20 -15.09 -8.37
CA ALA A 154 12.63 -15.09 -8.11
C ALA A 154 13.43 -14.97 -9.41
N LEU A 155 13.02 -15.68 -10.47
CA LEU A 155 13.61 -15.59 -11.80
C LEU A 155 13.51 -14.15 -12.33
N PHE A 156 12.33 -13.55 -12.30
CA PHE A 156 12.13 -12.17 -12.76
C PHE A 156 12.95 -11.16 -11.95
N LYS A 157 12.99 -11.28 -10.64
CA LYS A 157 13.81 -10.42 -9.77
C LYS A 157 15.30 -10.50 -10.13
N THR A 158 15.79 -11.69 -10.45
CA THR A 158 17.18 -11.88 -10.86
C THR A 158 17.45 -11.19 -12.19
N LEU A 159 16.58 -11.36 -13.17
CA LEU A 159 16.66 -10.71 -14.48
C LEU A 159 16.57 -9.17 -14.35
N ASP A 160 15.59 -8.69 -13.60
CA ASP A 160 15.38 -7.25 -13.39
C ASP A 160 16.59 -6.59 -12.71
N LYS A 161 17.18 -7.28 -11.72
CA LYS A 161 18.41 -6.81 -11.05
C LYS A 161 19.63 -6.77 -12.00
N ALA A 162 19.73 -7.74 -12.91
CA ALA A 162 20.85 -7.84 -13.85
C ALA A 162 20.74 -6.84 -15.00
N GLU A 163 19.54 -6.61 -15.51
CA GLU A 163 19.32 -5.88 -16.77
C GLU A 163 18.56 -4.56 -16.60
N GLY A 164 18.02 -4.27 -15.41
CA GLY A 164 17.21 -3.06 -15.16
C GLY A 164 15.92 -3.04 -15.98
N VAL A 165 15.26 -4.20 -16.12
CA VAL A 165 14.11 -4.36 -17.03
C VAL A 165 13.00 -3.39 -16.65
N ARG A 166 12.63 -3.30 -15.37
CA ARG A 166 11.56 -2.41 -14.93
C ARG A 166 11.93 -0.94 -15.07
N GLU A 167 13.20 -0.56 -14.86
CA GLU A 167 13.66 0.83 -15.06
C GLU A 167 13.51 1.25 -16.52
N LYS A 168 13.97 0.42 -17.45
CA LYS A 168 13.83 0.69 -18.89
C LYS A 168 12.37 0.86 -19.29
N VAL A 169 11.54 -0.07 -18.88
CA VAL A 169 10.11 -0.09 -19.26
C VAL A 169 9.32 1.07 -18.62
N ILE A 170 9.62 1.45 -17.39
CA ILE A 170 8.95 2.60 -16.76
C ILE A 170 9.30 3.91 -17.48
N ASP A 171 10.54 4.05 -17.96
CA ASP A 171 10.98 5.24 -18.68
C ASP A 171 10.34 5.31 -20.08
N GLU A 172 10.24 4.19 -20.78
CA GLU A 172 9.52 4.09 -22.05
C GLU A 172 8.02 4.42 -21.87
N LEU A 173 7.36 3.82 -20.86
CA LEU A 173 5.97 4.11 -20.55
C LEU A 173 5.76 5.59 -20.21
N LYS A 174 6.65 6.19 -19.43
CA LYS A 174 6.59 7.63 -19.14
C LYS A 174 6.72 8.48 -20.40
N ALA A 175 7.64 8.14 -21.30
CA ALA A 175 7.81 8.85 -22.58
C ALA A 175 6.54 8.75 -23.45
N MET A 176 5.93 7.58 -23.55
CA MET A 176 4.67 7.40 -24.31
C MET A 176 3.51 8.19 -23.70
N LEU A 177 3.39 8.17 -22.36
CA LEU A 177 2.35 8.92 -21.66
C LEU A 177 2.56 10.43 -21.75
N GLU A 178 3.82 10.91 -21.82
CA GLU A 178 4.13 12.33 -22.02
C GLU A 178 3.70 12.80 -23.40
N GLN A 179 3.99 12.03 -24.45
CA GLN A 179 3.53 12.33 -25.82
C GLN A 179 2.00 12.45 -25.92
N LYS A 180 1.27 11.72 -25.05
CA LYS A 180 -0.20 11.78 -24.94
C LYS A 180 -0.71 12.84 -23.97
N GLY A 181 0.17 13.59 -23.32
CA GLY A 181 -0.15 14.61 -22.31
C GLY A 181 -0.76 14.04 -21.02
N LEU A 182 -0.53 12.75 -20.74
CA LEU A 182 -1.08 12.06 -19.58
C LEU A 182 -0.13 12.03 -18.39
N LEU A 183 1.20 12.03 -18.60
CA LEU A 183 2.19 11.86 -17.55
C LEU A 183 2.05 12.92 -16.44
N ARG A 184 1.70 14.15 -16.79
CA ARG A 184 1.49 15.24 -15.82
C ARG A 184 0.37 14.97 -14.82
N LYS A 185 -0.55 14.05 -15.11
CA LYS A 185 -1.70 13.68 -14.26
C LYS A 185 -1.43 12.44 -13.44
N LEU A 186 -0.36 11.70 -13.73
CA LEU A 186 -0.11 10.37 -13.19
C LEU A 186 1.19 10.33 -12.38
N THR A 187 1.21 9.44 -11.42
CA THR A 187 2.40 8.92 -10.76
C THR A 187 2.55 7.46 -11.13
N ILE A 188 3.78 7.04 -11.44
CA ILE A 188 4.14 5.66 -11.73
C ILE A 188 5.29 5.30 -10.82
N LYS A 189 5.11 4.26 -10.00
CA LYS A 189 6.12 3.76 -9.06
C LYS A 189 6.28 2.25 -9.20
N PHE A 190 7.38 1.73 -8.68
CA PHE A 190 7.50 0.29 -8.48
C PHE A 190 6.52 -0.18 -7.42
N GLY A 191 5.73 -1.19 -7.76
CA GLY A 191 4.76 -1.86 -6.92
C GLY A 191 5.32 -3.18 -6.42
N GLY A 192 5.94 -3.19 -5.25
CA GLY A 192 6.64 -4.38 -4.78
C GLY A 192 7.83 -4.76 -5.68
N ASP A 193 8.12 -6.06 -5.77
CA ASP A 193 9.32 -6.57 -6.44
C ASP A 193 9.12 -6.86 -7.94
N THR A 194 7.87 -6.91 -8.42
CA THR A 194 7.56 -7.43 -9.76
C THR A 194 6.58 -6.57 -10.56
N SER A 195 6.04 -5.51 -9.99
CA SER A 195 4.97 -4.73 -10.59
C SER A 195 5.22 -3.23 -10.58
N PHE A 196 4.29 -2.50 -11.17
CA PHE A 196 4.19 -1.04 -11.14
C PHE A 196 2.84 -0.64 -10.57
N ASP A 197 2.82 0.42 -9.76
CA ASP A 197 1.61 1.07 -9.30
C ASP A 197 1.44 2.41 -10.01
N ILE A 198 0.29 2.59 -10.66
CA ILE A 198 -0.04 3.74 -11.47
C ILE A 198 -1.31 4.38 -10.91
N TYR A 199 -1.23 5.66 -10.54
CA TYR A 199 -2.33 6.37 -9.91
C TYR A 199 -2.28 7.87 -10.23
N PRO A 200 -3.37 8.63 -10.06
CA PRO A 200 -3.37 10.08 -10.18
C PRO A 200 -2.39 10.74 -9.21
N LYS A 201 -1.74 11.83 -9.62
CA LYS A 201 -0.84 12.59 -8.75
C LYS A 201 -1.52 12.97 -7.42
N GLY A 202 -0.78 12.76 -6.31
CA GLY A 202 -1.28 13.00 -4.95
C GLY A 202 -2.22 11.92 -4.42
N TRP A 203 -2.27 10.74 -5.08
CA TRP A 203 -2.98 9.56 -4.60
C TRP A 203 -2.00 8.47 -4.10
N ASP A 204 -0.80 8.89 -3.65
CA ASP A 204 0.10 8.08 -2.85
C ASP A 204 -0.43 7.91 -1.42
N LYS A 205 0.32 7.25 -0.55
CA LYS A 205 -0.13 6.97 0.83
C LYS A 205 -0.42 8.22 1.66
N THR A 206 0.07 9.41 1.29
CA THR A 206 -0.31 10.65 1.97
C THR A 206 -1.80 11.00 1.80
N TYR A 207 -2.48 10.38 0.82
CA TYR A 207 -3.92 10.54 0.66
C TYR A 207 -4.68 10.12 1.94
N GLY A 208 -4.19 9.10 2.64
CA GLY A 208 -4.76 8.64 3.90
C GLY A 208 -4.82 9.69 4.99
N LEU A 209 -3.90 10.67 5.00
CA LEU A 209 -3.88 11.75 5.99
C LEU A 209 -5.14 12.64 5.95
N ARG A 210 -5.82 12.70 4.81
CA ARG A 210 -7.05 13.48 4.64
C ARG A 210 -8.19 13.02 5.54
N HIS A 211 -8.17 11.76 5.97
CA HIS A 211 -9.17 11.18 6.86
C HIS A 211 -8.93 11.50 8.34
N PHE A 212 -7.74 12.05 8.67
CA PHE A 212 -7.28 12.24 10.05
C PHE A 212 -6.85 13.69 10.32
N GLN A 213 -7.53 14.66 9.71
CA GLN A 213 -7.24 16.08 9.96
C GLN A 213 -7.42 16.43 11.44
N GLY A 214 -6.39 17.04 12.02
CA GLY A 214 -6.36 17.40 13.45
C GLY A 214 -6.04 16.25 14.39
N TRP A 215 -5.66 15.07 13.87
CA TRP A 215 -5.12 13.97 14.67
C TRP A 215 -3.60 14.08 14.74
N ASP A 216 -3.04 13.48 15.79
CA ASP A 216 -1.62 13.21 15.92
C ASP A 216 -1.31 11.91 15.18
N VAL A 217 -0.59 11.99 14.05
CA VAL A 217 -0.39 10.87 13.12
C VAL A 217 1.04 10.38 13.18
N TRP A 218 1.20 9.10 13.46
CA TRP A 218 2.46 8.36 13.43
C TRP A 218 2.44 7.37 12.27
N PHE A 219 3.61 7.05 11.71
CA PHE A 219 3.71 6.10 10.59
C PHE A 219 4.81 5.07 10.79
N VAL A 220 4.55 3.83 10.37
CA VAL A 220 5.51 2.72 10.32
C VAL A 220 5.40 2.03 8.96
N GLY A 221 6.51 1.93 8.23
CA GLY A 221 6.57 1.29 6.92
C GLY A 221 7.94 0.66 6.63
N ASP A 222 8.03 -0.18 5.60
CA ASP A 222 9.29 -0.85 5.22
C ASP A 222 10.01 -0.13 4.08
N ARG A 223 9.30 0.50 3.15
CA ARG A 223 9.85 1.12 1.93
C ARG A 223 9.87 2.64 2.02
N CYS A 224 10.47 3.15 3.10
CA CYS A 224 10.54 4.59 3.40
C CYS A 224 11.70 5.34 2.71
N GLY A 225 12.57 4.65 1.97
CA GLY A 225 13.62 5.29 1.17
C GLY A 225 13.10 5.96 -0.10
N VAL A 226 13.90 6.86 -0.68
CA VAL A 226 13.56 7.56 -1.94
C VAL A 226 13.14 6.56 -3.01
N GLY A 227 11.98 6.78 -3.63
CA GLY A 227 11.40 5.88 -4.63
C GLY A 227 10.53 4.74 -4.06
N GLY A 228 10.58 4.49 -2.76
CA GLY A 228 9.68 3.55 -2.09
C GLY A 228 8.24 4.06 -2.06
N ASN A 229 7.30 3.14 -1.89
CA ASN A 229 5.88 3.48 -1.84
C ASN A 229 5.43 4.09 -0.51
N ASP A 230 6.27 4.01 0.53
CA ASP A 230 6.06 4.60 1.86
C ASP A 230 6.74 5.98 2.02
N TYR A 231 7.63 6.32 1.11
CA TYR A 231 8.50 7.48 1.23
C TYR A 231 7.74 8.78 1.53
N GLU A 232 6.70 9.08 0.77
CA GLU A 232 5.96 10.34 0.93
C GLU A 232 5.23 10.42 2.28
N LEU A 233 4.64 9.31 2.74
CA LEU A 233 3.95 9.28 4.03
C LEU A 233 4.95 9.32 5.19
N TYR A 234 6.10 8.65 5.05
CA TYR A 234 7.20 8.71 6.01
C TYR A 234 7.69 10.15 6.18
N GLU A 235 7.96 10.87 5.08
CA GLU A 235 8.38 12.28 5.11
C GLU A 235 7.29 13.19 5.68
N ALA A 236 6.02 12.95 5.34
CA ALA A 236 4.90 13.74 5.86
C ALA A 236 4.71 13.58 7.39
N CYS A 237 5.15 12.47 7.97
CA CYS A 237 5.13 12.18 9.40
C CYS A 237 6.52 12.30 10.06
N LEU A 238 7.45 13.05 9.48
CA LEU A 238 8.83 13.14 9.96
C LEU A 238 8.90 13.54 11.44
N GLY A 239 9.66 12.76 12.23
CA GLY A 239 9.72 12.88 13.69
C GLY A 239 8.73 11.96 14.42
N GLN A 240 7.73 11.44 13.73
CA GLN A 240 6.74 10.45 14.20
C GLN A 240 6.64 9.27 13.23
N SER A 241 7.70 9.00 12.47
CA SER A 241 7.76 7.92 11.50
C SER A 241 8.94 6.99 11.76
N TYR A 242 8.75 5.71 11.49
CA TYR A 242 9.73 4.64 11.69
C TYR A 242 9.84 3.76 10.46
N VAL A 243 11.07 3.32 10.20
CA VAL A 243 11.34 2.30 9.18
C VAL A 243 11.32 0.93 9.83
N SER A 244 10.47 0.03 9.34
CA SER A 244 10.47 -1.37 9.76
C SER A 244 11.28 -2.23 8.80
N SER A 245 11.89 -3.28 9.33
CA SER A 245 12.52 -4.35 8.55
C SER A 245 11.71 -5.64 8.51
N GLY A 246 10.47 -5.59 8.99
CA GLY A 246 9.56 -6.73 9.05
C GLY A 246 8.72 -6.76 10.33
N PRO A 247 7.80 -7.74 10.47
CA PRO A 247 6.86 -7.81 11.58
C PRO A 247 7.53 -7.88 12.96
N GLU A 248 8.65 -8.59 13.11
CA GLU A 248 9.43 -8.66 14.35
C GLU A 248 9.89 -7.26 14.80
N HIS A 249 10.51 -6.52 13.88
CA HIS A 249 10.97 -5.15 14.16
C HIS A 249 9.78 -4.19 14.39
N THR A 250 8.66 -4.40 13.70
CA THR A 250 7.43 -3.63 13.94
C THR A 250 6.95 -3.79 15.39
N LYS A 251 7.07 -4.98 15.97
CA LYS A 251 6.76 -5.21 17.40
C LYS A 251 7.60 -4.32 18.31
N GLU A 252 8.90 -4.26 18.09
CA GLU A 252 9.81 -3.41 18.87
C GLU A 252 9.46 -1.90 18.71
N ILE A 253 9.15 -1.48 17.48
CA ILE A 253 8.72 -0.10 17.20
C ILE A 253 7.43 0.23 17.94
N ILE A 254 6.44 -0.66 17.98
CA ILE A 254 5.18 -0.46 18.70
C ILE A 254 5.45 -0.24 20.19
N GLU A 255 6.34 -1.01 20.81
CA GLU A 255 6.72 -0.84 22.20
C GLU A 255 7.38 0.52 22.45
N CYS A 256 8.24 0.97 21.53
CA CYS A 256 8.86 2.29 21.60
C CYS A 256 7.81 3.41 21.49
N VAL A 257 6.87 3.31 20.54
CA VAL A 257 5.78 4.28 20.37
C VAL A 257 4.93 4.37 21.63
N ILE A 258 4.55 3.24 22.23
CA ILE A 258 3.77 3.22 23.50
C ILE A 258 4.52 3.95 24.62
N LYS A 259 5.83 3.73 24.75
CA LYS A 259 6.67 4.41 25.74
C LYS A 259 6.70 5.92 25.51
N ASN A 260 6.90 6.35 24.27
CA ASN A 260 6.95 7.77 23.91
C ASN A 260 5.62 8.47 24.20
N LEU A 261 4.49 7.85 23.86
CA LEU A 261 3.15 8.40 24.11
C LEU A 261 2.79 8.46 25.62
N ARG A 262 3.37 7.60 26.44
CA ARG A 262 3.21 7.63 27.91
C ARG A 262 4.12 8.66 28.59
N GLY A 263 5.31 8.89 28.04
CA GLY A 263 6.28 9.86 28.56
C GLY A 263 5.96 11.31 28.24
N ALA A 264 5.08 11.53 27.23
CA ALA A 264 4.61 12.86 26.83
C ALA A 264 3.36 13.34 27.60
N LYS A 265 2.84 12.54 28.52
CA LYS A 265 1.75 12.88 29.46
C LYS A 265 2.29 13.26 30.82
#